data_3f3bc7dcb0fa7d492da3322e60abc42c
#
_entry.id   3f3bc7dcb0fa7d492da3322e60abc42c
#
_cell.length_a   1.000
_cell.length_b   1.000
_cell.length_c   1.000
_cell.angle_alpha   90.00
_cell.angle_beta   90.00
_cell.angle_gamma   90.00
#
_symmetry.space_group_name_H-M   'P 1'
#
loop_
_entity.id
_entity.type
_entity.pdbx_description
1 polymer ?
#
loop_
_entity_poly.entity_id
_entity_poly.type
_entity_poly.pdbx_seq_one_letter_code
_entity_poly.pdbx_strand_id
1 'polypeptide(L)'
;MSDAEATVIVRPKSSSETRRREEAAHQVLSAFGALPLGRLLCYFDDQDCWAFKDEHIGFGKANRGLSGPVTKSTNFQDWPMDIVMAIYPSYSLDDNEPAFDFVTYLHDSSCDDPIGMTMTFTHELQHFVQYSTMPAVWKANERFKKRRLESDTGFDSHELPIEKEARIVAKRIAIRIHGLDAVNRYIARSIENAVDDLDRRNWCFIQNLDVSKPYDVEVETILFDNELKTHPLPPKPLATRFL
;
A
#
# COMPACT_ATOMS: atom_id res chain seq x y z
N MET A 1 -21.53 -16.53 -9.51
CA MET A 1 -20.62 -15.37 -9.47
C MET A 1 -19.33 -15.91 -8.89
N SER A 2 -18.22 -15.90 -9.64
CA SER A 2 -16.92 -16.33 -9.08
C SER A 2 -16.46 -15.26 -8.11
N ASP A 3 -16.15 -15.69 -6.89
CA ASP A 3 -15.56 -14.83 -5.89
C ASP A 3 -14.17 -14.35 -6.35
N ALA A 4 -13.69 -13.23 -5.80
CA ALA A 4 -12.32 -12.79 -6.05
C ALA A 4 -11.34 -13.90 -5.65
N GLU A 5 -10.40 -14.21 -6.51
CA GLU A 5 -9.35 -15.18 -6.22
C GLU A 5 -8.10 -14.42 -5.75
N ALA A 6 -7.83 -14.49 -4.45
CA ALA A 6 -6.60 -13.98 -3.88
C ALA A 6 -5.59 -15.13 -3.75
N THR A 7 -4.49 -15.05 -4.48
CA THR A 7 -3.37 -15.97 -4.35
C THR A 7 -2.34 -15.39 -3.39
N VAL A 8 -2.02 -16.13 -2.33
CA VAL A 8 -1.02 -15.75 -1.34
C VAL A 8 0.26 -16.55 -1.58
N ILE A 9 1.37 -15.88 -1.82
CA ILE A 9 2.69 -16.48 -1.92
C ILE A 9 3.55 -15.90 -0.81
N VAL A 10 4.01 -16.77 0.09
CA VAL A 10 4.92 -16.39 1.18
C VAL A 10 6.27 -17.04 0.93
N ARG A 11 7.30 -16.24 0.88
CA ARG A 11 8.69 -16.73 0.86
C ARG A 11 9.29 -16.57 2.25
N PRO A 12 9.79 -17.65 2.86
CA PRO A 12 10.24 -17.63 4.21
C PRO A 12 11.75 -17.75 4.36
N LYS A 13 12.23 -17.21 5.47
CA LYS A 13 13.54 -17.61 6.04
C LYS A 13 13.52 -19.05 6.60
N SER A 14 12.36 -19.51 7.07
CA SER A 14 12.15 -20.86 7.59
C SER A 14 10.73 -21.36 7.35
N SER A 15 10.52 -22.67 7.33
CA SER A 15 9.19 -23.27 7.14
C SER A 15 8.16 -22.90 8.22
N SER A 16 8.62 -22.63 9.44
CA SER A 16 7.75 -22.20 10.55
C SER A 16 7.30 -20.76 10.41
N GLU A 17 8.15 -19.88 9.87
CA GLU A 17 7.81 -18.49 9.60
C GLU A 17 6.85 -18.36 8.42
N THR A 18 7.03 -19.15 7.37
CA THR A 18 6.09 -19.22 6.25
C THR A 18 4.69 -19.49 6.75
N ARG A 19 4.54 -20.57 7.47
CA ARG A 19 3.24 -21.00 7.98
C ARG A 19 2.58 -19.93 8.84
N ARG A 20 3.34 -19.29 9.71
CA ARG A 20 2.84 -18.19 10.57
C ARG A 20 2.36 -16.99 9.74
N ARG A 21 3.09 -16.65 8.67
CA ARG A 21 2.73 -15.55 7.78
C ARG A 21 1.50 -15.88 6.93
N GLU A 22 1.41 -17.11 6.40
CA GLU A 22 0.23 -17.59 5.69
C GLU A 22 -1.01 -17.56 6.58
N GLU A 23 -0.91 -18.07 7.81
CA GLU A 23 -2.00 -18.04 8.78
C GLU A 23 -2.43 -16.60 9.10
N ALA A 24 -1.48 -15.69 9.32
CA ALA A 24 -1.76 -14.28 9.55
C ALA A 24 -2.39 -13.60 8.33
N ALA A 25 -1.91 -13.88 7.11
CA ALA A 25 -2.48 -13.36 5.88
C ALA A 25 -3.93 -13.84 5.69
N HIS A 26 -4.20 -15.11 5.90
CA HIS A 26 -5.58 -15.66 5.85
C HIS A 26 -6.48 -15.07 6.93
N GLN A 27 -5.97 -14.80 8.14
CA GLN A 27 -6.71 -14.12 9.18
C GLN A 27 -7.12 -12.70 8.77
N VAL A 28 -6.20 -11.95 8.14
CA VAL A 28 -6.48 -10.62 7.62
C VAL A 28 -7.53 -10.68 6.50
N LEU A 29 -7.36 -11.57 5.52
CA LEU A 29 -8.32 -11.76 4.43
C LEU A 29 -9.72 -12.09 4.96
N SER A 30 -9.81 -13.01 5.93
CA SER A 30 -11.08 -13.36 6.57
C SER A 30 -11.72 -12.19 7.32
N ALA A 31 -10.92 -11.39 8.02
CA ALA A 31 -11.39 -10.21 8.75
C ALA A 31 -11.75 -9.04 7.82
N PHE A 32 -11.07 -8.92 6.69
CA PHE A 32 -11.34 -7.93 5.66
C PHE A 32 -12.72 -8.16 5.03
N GLY A 33 -13.08 -9.42 4.78
CA GLY A 33 -14.35 -9.84 4.21
C GLY A 33 -14.29 -10.04 2.71
N ALA A 34 -15.42 -9.81 2.01
CA ALA A 34 -15.48 -10.01 0.57
C ALA A 34 -14.59 -9.01 -0.18
N LEU A 35 -13.67 -9.53 -0.98
CA LEU A 35 -12.89 -8.74 -1.93
C LEU A 35 -13.70 -8.53 -3.22
N PRO A 36 -13.46 -7.42 -3.95
CA PRO A 36 -14.07 -7.21 -5.25
C PRO A 36 -13.60 -8.27 -6.26
N LEU A 37 -14.35 -8.48 -7.32
CA LEU A 37 -13.94 -9.34 -8.42
C LEU A 37 -12.59 -8.88 -8.99
N GLY A 38 -11.69 -9.84 -9.19
CA GLY A 38 -10.36 -9.59 -9.73
C GLY A 38 -9.35 -10.62 -9.23
N ARG A 39 -8.21 -10.68 -9.91
CA ARG A 39 -7.12 -11.60 -9.60
C ARG A 39 -6.04 -10.84 -8.83
N LEU A 40 -5.92 -11.12 -7.54
CA LEU A 40 -4.98 -10.47 -6.64
C LEU A 40 -3.83 -11.40 -6.28
N LEU A 41 -2.60 -10.95 -6.49
CA LEU A 41 -1.41 -11.60 -5.96
C LEU A 41 -0.96 -10.89 -4.67
N CYS A 42 -0.91 -11.63 -3.56
CA CYS A 42 -0.33 -11.17 -2.30
C CYS A 42 1.03 -11.85 -2.14
N TYR A 43 2.09 -11.06 -2.15
CA TYR A 43 3.45 -11.56 -2.09
C TYR A 43 4.18 -11.04 -0.86
N PHE A 44 4.79 -11.95 -0.12
CA PHE A 44 5.57 -11.65 1.09
C PHE A 44 6.99 -12.16 0.88
N ASP A 45 7.98 -11.29 1.03
CA ASP A 45 9.39 -11.64 0.83
C ASP A 45 10.28 -11.08 1.93
N ASP A 46 11.37 -11.81 2.19
CA ASP A 46 12.45 -11.42 3.10
C ASP A 46 13.62 -10.73 2.37
N GLN A 47 13.59 -10.69 1.05
CA GLN A 47 14.60 -10.01 0.27
C GLN A 47 14.16 -8.57 -0.04
N ASP A 48 15.12 -7.67 0.02
CA ASP A 48 14.95 -6.34 -0.52
C ASP A 48 14.54 -6.43 -2.00
N CYS A 49 13.29 -6.19 -2.32
CA CYS A 49 12.87 -6.07 -3.69
C CYS A 49 13.42 -4.76 -4.27
N TRP A 50 14.31 -4.86 -5.24
CA TRP A 50 14.97 -3.71 -5.88
C TRP A 50 13.98 -2.76 -6.56
N ALA A 51 12.82 -3.25 -6.99
CA ALA A 51 11.74 -2.42 -7.53
C ALA A 51 11.31 -1.30 -6.56
N PHE A 52 11.64 -1.42 -5.28
CA PHE A 52 11.28 -0.49 -4.22
C PHE A 52 12.48 0.33 -3.71
N LYS A 53 13.66 0.14 -4.29
CA LYS A 53 14.88 0.89 -3.95
C LYS A 53 15.09 2.13 -4.82
N ASP A 54 14.08 2.57 -5.57
CA ASP A 54 14.20 3.79 -6.35
C ASP A 54 14.38 4.99 -5.39
N GLU A 55 15.62 5.46 -5.28
CA GLU A 55 16.02 6.60 -4.46
C GLU A 55 15.23 7.87 -4.80
N HIS A 56 14.65 7.93 -6.00
CA HIS A 56 13.86 9.07 -6.46
C HIS A 56 12.45 9.13 -5.87
N ILE A 57 11.94 8.02 -5.33
CA ILE A 57 10.59 7.97 -4.75
C ILE A 57 10.63 8.12 -3.22
N GLY A 58 11.82 8.20 -2.61
CA GLY A 58 11.97 8.35 -1.17
C GLY A 58 11.49 7.12 -0.39
N PHE A 59 11.63 5.93 -0.96
CA PHE A 59 11.42 4.66 -0.26
C PHE A 59 12.52 4.46 0.78
N GLY A 60 12.39 5.18 1.87
CA GLY A 60 13.18 4.93 3.07
C GLY A 60 12.71 3.66 3.78
N LYS A 61 13.40 3.32 4.86
CA LYS A 61 13.07 2.19 5.76
C LYS A 61 11.62 2.19 6.29
N ALA A 62 10.87 3.27 6.06
CA ALA A 62 9.47 3.43 6.46
C ALA A 62 8.46 2.74 5.54
N ASN A 63 8.80 2.41 4.30
CA ASN A 63 7.88 1.73 3.40
C ASN A 63 7.93 0.22 3.62
N ARG A 64 6.84 -0.29 4.17
CA ARG A 64 6.69 -1.68 4.62
C ARG A 64 5.89 -2.53 3.65
N GLY A 65 5.18 -1.91 2.73
CA GLY A 65 4.38 -2.56 1.70
C GLY A 65 4.26 -1.70 0.46
N LEU A 66 3.85 -2.31 -0.62
CA LEU A 66 3.51 -1.67 -1.88
C LEU A 66 2.42 -2.44 -2.58
N SER A 67 1.56 -1.73 -3.28
CA SER A 67 0.56 -2.35 -4.14
C SER A 67 0.32 -1.53 -5.40
N GLY A 68 -0.14 -2.20 -6.44
CA GLY A 68 -0.48 -1.53 -7.68
C GLY A 68 -1.05 -2.47 -8.74
N PRO A 69 -1.71 -1.89 -9.76
CA PRO A 69 -2.23 -2.65 -10.87
C PRO A 69 -1.11 -3.22 -11.73
N VAL A 70 -1.33 -4.43 -12.23
CA VAL A 70 -0.48 -5.05 -13.24
C VAL A 70 -1.01 -4.67 -14.61
N THR A 71 -0.17 -4.06 -15.43
CA THR A 71 -0.51 -3.66 -16.80
C THR A 71 0.56 -4.16 -17.77
N LYS A 72 0.24 -4.26 -19.05
CA LYS A 72 1.21 -4.61 -20.10
C LYS A 72 2.43 -3.67 -20.17
N SER A 73 2.30 -2.47 -19.61
CA SER A 73 3.38 -1.48 -19.52
C SER A 73 4.11 -1.51 -18.17
N THR A 74 3.77 -2.42 -17.27
CA THR A 74 4.46 -2.52 -15.97
C THR A 74 5.91 -2.94 -16.23
N ASN A 75 6.86 -2.13 -15.75
CA ASN A 75 8.26 -2.47 -15.85
C ASN A 75 8.63 -3.43 -14.72
N PHE A 76 9.03 -4.64 -15.08
CA PHE A 76 9.42 -5.71 -14.15
C PHE A 76 10.93 -5.89 -14.03
N GLN A 77 11.73 -4.97 -14.61
CA GLN A 77 13.18 -5.15 -14.68
C GLN A 77 13.82 -5.37 -13.30
N ASP A 78 13.24 -4.73 -12.27
CA ASP A 78 13.77 -4.77 -10.90
C ASP A 78 12.93 -5.65 -9.96
N TRP A 79 11.96 -6.40 -10.50
CA TRP A 79 11.13 -7.31 -9.72
C TRP A 79 11.81 -8.69 -9.59
N PRO A 80 11.63 -9.39 -8.47
CA PRO A 80 12.06 -10.78 -8.34
C PRO A 80 11.49 -11.63 -9.47
N MET A 81 12.36 -12.43 -10.12
CA MET A 81 11.98 -13.21 -11.31
C MET A 81 10.80 -14.13 -11.08
N ASP A 82 10.66 -14.68 -9.91
CA ASP A 82 9.57 -15.57 -9.56
C ASP A 82 8.21 -14.86 -9.34
N ILE A 83 8.21 -13.59 -8.92
CA ILE A 83 6.99 -12.77 -8.97
C ILE A 83 6.61 -12.55 -10.43
N VAL A 84 7.59 -12.20 -11.27
CA VAL A 84 7.37 -12.01 -12.71
C VAL A 84 6.82 -13.29 -13.34
N MET A 85 7.40 -14.46 -13.01
CA MET A 85 6.92 -15.76 -13.49
C MET A 85 5.54 -16.14 -12.94
N ALA A 86 5.19 -15.72 -11.72
CA ALA A 86 3.85 -15.92 -11.18
C ALA A 86 2.81 -15.06 -11.92
N ILE A 87 3.17 -13.81 -12.27
CA ILE A 87 2.31 -12.90 -13.02
C ILE A 87 2.19 -13.33 -14.48
N TYR A 88 3.28 -13.79 -15.09
CA TYR A 88 3.36 -14.24 -16.49
C TYR A 88 3.82 -15.70 -16.57
N PRO A 89 2.95 -16.67 -16.31
CA PRO A 89 3.34 -18.09 -16.26
C PRO A 89 3.81 -18.66 -17.61
N SER A 90 3.45 -18.03 -18.71
CA SER A 90 3.96 -18.38 -20.04
C SER A 90 4.76 -17.22 -20.61
N TYR A 91 6.10 -17.35 -20.59
CA TYR A 91 7.02 -16.33 -21.10
C TYR A 91 7.06 -16.33 -22.64
N SER A 92 5.96 -15.96 -23.27
CA SER A 92 5.90 -15.69 -24.71
C SER A 92 5.56 -14.22 -24.90
N LEU A 93 6.45 -13.49 -25.54
CA LEU A 93 6.43 -12.03 -25.62
C LEU A 93 5.24 -11.42 -26.39
N ASP A 94 4.47 -12.23 -27.11
CA ASP A 94 3.51 -11.69 -28.07
C ASP A 94 2.03 -11.70 -27.64
N ASP A 95 1.61 -12.54 -26.65
CA ASP A 95 0.18 -12.68 -26.31
C ASP A 95 -0.14 -12.84 -24.80
N ASN A 96 0.77 -12.48 -23.90
CA ASN A 96 0.57 -12.77 -22.49
C ASN A 96 -0.28 -11.70 -21.80
N GLU A 97 -1.51 -12.08 -21.49
CA GLU A 97 -2.23 -11.38 -20.42
C GLU A 97 -1.65 -11.78 -19.06
N PRO A 98 -1.46 -10.81 -18.15
CA PRO A 98 -0.99 -11.13 -16.80
C PRO A 98 -1.99 -12.04 -16.10
N ALA A 99 -1.50 -13.01 -15.32
CA ALA A 99 -2.34 -13.91 -14.53
C ALA A 99 -3.08 -13.16 -13.40
N PHE A 100 -2.60 -11.98 -13.03
CA PHE A 100 -3.16 -11.13 -11.97
C PHE A 100 -3.43 -9.72 -12.47
N ASP A 101 -4.43 -9.08 -11.89
CA ASP A 101 -4.84 -7.71 -12.21
C ASP A 101 -4.18 -6.71 -11.26
N PHE A 102 -3.78 -7.18 -10.08
CA PHE A 102 -3.21 -6.35 -9.02
C PHE A 102 -2.22 -7.16 -8.16
N VAL A 103 -1.16 -6.51 -7.72
CA VAL A 103 -0.15 -7.11 -6.85
C VAL A 103 -0.05 -6.30 -5.56
N THR A 104 0.00 -7.02 -4.45
CA THR A 104 0.32 -6.50 -3.13
C THR A 104 1.61 -7.16 -2.65
N TYR A 105 2.61 -6.37 -2.33
CA TYR A 105 3.90 -6.82 -1.81
C TYR A 105 4.08 -6.34 -0.38
N LEU A 106 4.51 -7.23 0.50
CA LEU A 106 4.94 -6.90 1.86
C LEU A 106 6.39 -7.30 2.08
N HIS A 107 7.18 -6.34 2.54
CA HIS A 107 8.56 -6.60 2.96
C HIS A 107 8.58 -7.28 4.33
N ASP A 108 9.61 -8.08 4.56
CA ASP A 108 9.82 -8.87 5.77
C ASP A 108 9.74 -8.04 7.06
N SER A 109 10.31 -6.84 7.05
CA SER A 109 10.25 -5.91 8.21
C SER A 109 8.83 -5.56 8.67
N SER A 110 7.82 -5.72 7.80
CA SER A 110 6.41 -5.55 8.16
C SER A 110 5.82 -6.77 8.84
N CYS A 111 6.47 -7.93 8.68
CA CYS A 111 5.95 -9.22 9.12
C CYS A 111 6.45 -9.64 10.51
N ASP A 112 7.43 -8.93 11.08
CA ASP A 112 8.02 -9.25 12.37
C ASP A 112 7.05 -9.04 13.54
N ASP A 113 6.19 -8.04 13.45
CA ASP A 113 5.13 -7.79 14.44
C ASP A 113 3.77 -8.13 13.81
N PRO A 114 2.94 -8.99 14.43
CA PRO A 114 1.63 -9.37 13.89
C PRO A 114 0.68 -8.19 13.65
N ILE A 115 0.74 -7.14 14.48
CA ILE A 115 -0.10 -5.94 14.32
C ILE A 115 0.42 -5.12 13.14
N GLY A 116 1.75 -4.98 13.03
CA GLY A 116 2.40 -4.31 11.91
C GLY A 116 2.05 -4.97 10.59
N MET A 117 2.17 -6.29 10.50
CA MET A 117 1.76 -7.08 9.33
C MET A 117 0.27 -6.87 9.00
N THR A 118 -0.60 -6.97 10.00
CA THR A 118 -2.04 -6.77 9.80
C THR A 118 -2.33 -5.39 9.24
N MET A 119 -1.74 -4.35 9.82
CA MET A 119 -1.98 -2.97 9.37
C MET A 119 -1.46 -2.74 7.97
N THR A 120 -0.24 -3.17 7.66
CA THR A 120 0.36 -2.98 6.34
C THR A 120 -0.40 -3.79 5.29
N PHE A 121 -0.66 -5.06 5.55
CA PHE A 121 -1.37 -5.90 4.58
C PHE A 121 -2.79 -5.40 4.30
N THR A 122 -3.54 -5.03 5.34
CA THR A 122 -4.88 -4.46 5.18
C THR A 122 -4.86 -3.15 4.39
N HIS A 123 -3.86 -2.29 4.61
CA HIS A 123 -3.67 -1.06 3.86
C HIS A 123 -3.54 -1.33 2.36
N GLU A 124 -2.67 -2.27 2.00
CA GLU A 124 -2.44 -2.64 0.60
C GLU A 124 -3.65 -3.34 -0.03
N LEU A 125 -4.38 -4.18 0.73
CA LEU A 125 -5.65 -4.76 0.27
C LEU A 125 -6.71 -3.70 -0.02
N GLN A 126 -6.77 -2.63 0.78
CA GLN A 126 -7.71 -1.53 0.53
C GLN A 126 -7.40 -0.83 -0.79
N HIS A 127 -6.14 -0.72 -1.19
CA HIS A 127 -5.78 -0.21 -2.51
C HIS A 127 -6.31 -1.08 -3.66
N PHE A 128 -6.33 -2.40 -3.49
CA PHE A 128 -6.98 -3.29 -4.47
C PHE A 128 -8.49 -3.01 -4.57
N VAL A 129 -9.17 -2.82 -3.43
CA VAL A 129 -10.59 -2.44 -3.42
C VAL A 129 -10.82 -1.12 -4.14
N GLN A 130 -10.05 -0.09 -3.81
CA GLN A 130 -10.15 1.24 -4.43
C GLN A 130 -9.92 1.18 -5.94
N TYR A 131 -8.90 0.46 -6.39
CA TYR A 131 -8.62 0.26 -7.80
C TYR A 131 -9.78 -0.43 -8.52
N SER A 132 -10.30 -1.51 -7.94
CA SER A 132 -11.29 -2.37 -8.58
C SER A 132 -12.72 -1.79 -8.56
N THR A 133 -13.08 -1.06 -7.50
CA THR A 133 -14.46 -0.59 -7.29
C THR A 133 -14.65 0.90 -7.51
N MET A 134 -13.59 1.70 -7.43
CA MET A 134 -13.64 3.17 -7.47
C MET A 134 -12.62 3.76 -8.47
N PRO A 135 -12.68 3.39 -9.76
CA PRO A 135 -11.66 3.77 -10.75
C PRO A 135 -11.54 5.29 -10.96
N ALA A 136 -12.61 6.06 -10.73
CA ALA A 136 -12.57 7.51 -10.81
C ALA A 136 -11.78 8.13 -9.66
N VAL A 137 -11.98 7.63 -8.43
CA VAL A 137 -11.22 8.01 -7.23
C VAL A 137 -9.75 7.66 -7.40
N TRP A 138 -9.47 6.43 -7.85
CA TRP A 138 -8.11 5.97 -8.13
C TRP A 138 -7.39 6.92 -9.09
N LYS A 139 -7.97 7.19 -10.26
CA LYS A 139 -7.41 8.09 -11.27
C LYS A 139 -7.21 9.52 -10.75
N ALA A 140 -8.11 10.02 -9.92
CA ALA A 140 -7.96 11.35 -9.31
C ALA A 140 -6.74 11.38 -8.38
N ASN A 141 -6.61 10.38 -7.51
CA ASN A 141 -5.50 10.31 -6.56
C ASN A 141 -4.13 10.09 -7.26
N GLU A 142 -4.07 9.36 -8.37
CA GLU A 142 -2.85 9.28 -9.20
C GLU A 142 -2.44 10.66 -9.75
N ARG A 143 -3.40 11.48 -10.17
CA ARG A 143 -3.11 12.88 -10.57
C ARG A 143 -2.60 13.73 -9.41
N PHE A 144 -3.13 13.52 -8.19
CA PHE A 144 -2.66 14.22 -7.00
C PHE A 144 -1.23 13.80 -6.62
N LYS A 145 -0.93 12.50 -6.68
CA LYS A 145 0.44 11.98 -6.49
C LYS A 145 1.41 12.65 -7.48
N LYS A 146 1.04 12.73 -8.75
CA LYS A 146 1.86 13.37 -9.77
C LYS A 146 2.10 14.86 -9.46
N ARG A 147 1.03 15.62 -9.13
CA ARG A 147 1.16 17.04 -8.76
C ARG A 147 2.07 17.24 -7.55
N ARG A 148 1.98 16.37 -6.55
CA ARG A 148 2.84 16.40 -5.37
C ARG A 148 4.32 16.23 -5.75
N LEU A 149 4.64 15.30 -6.64
CA LEU A 149 6.02 15.09 -7.11
C LEU A 149 6.56 16.26 -7.93
N GLU A 150 5.69 17.04 -8.56
CA GLU A 150 6.03 18.22 -9.36
C GLU A 150 6.14 19.51 -8.53
N SER A 151 5.86 19.48 -7.22
CA SER A 151 5.92 20.64 -6.33
C SER A 151 6.95 20.47 -5.23
N ASP A 152 7.58 21.57 -4.78
CA ASP A 152 8.53 21.55 -3.66
C ASP A 152 7.86 21.54 -2.29
N THR A 153 6.66 22.10 -2.21
CA THR A 153 5.86 22.15 -1.00
C THR A 153 4.59 21.39 -1.30
N GLY A 154 4.56 20.13 -0.94
CA GLY A 154 3.41 19.28 -1.13
C GLY A 154 2.76 18.94 0.20
N PHE A 155 1.58 18.41 0.09
CA PHE A 155 0.96 17.64 1.16
C PHE A 155 1.74 16.33 1.34
N ASP A 156 1.73 15.79 2.54
CA ASP A 156 2.30 14.46 2.79
C ASP A 156 1.43 13.37 2.12
N SER A 157 2.05 12.26 1.69
CA SER A 157 1.31 11.19 0.99
C SER A 157 0.12 10.65 1.80
N HIS A 158 0.23 10.67 3.13
CA HIS A 158 -0.84 10.20 4.01
C HIS A 158 -2.08 11.12 4.02
N GLU A 159 -1.99 12.34 3.49
CA GLU A 159 -3.11 13.26 3.35
C GLU A 159 -3.99 12.94 2.13
N LEU A 160 -3.48 12.16 1.18
CA LEU A 160 -4.27 11.71 0.04
C LEU A 160 -5.51 10.94 0.50
N PRO A 161 -6.71 11.21 -0.05
CA PRO A 161 -7.93 10.56 0.36
C PRO A 161 -7.88 9.03 0.35
N ILE A 162 -7.30 8.40 -0.70
CA ILE A 162 -7.15 6.94 -0.76
C ILE A 162 -6.19 6.40 0.30
N GLU A 163 -5.12 7.11 0.59
CA GLU A 163 -4.15 6.72 1.61
C GLU A 163 -4.75 6.82 3.01
N LYS A 164 -5.53 7.88 3.26
CA LYS A 164 -6.23 8.08 4.53
C LYS A 164 -7.28 6.99 4.76
N GLU A 165 -8.08 6.65 3.72
CA GLU A 165 -9.04 5.55 3.81
C GLU A 165 -8.33 4.22 4.10
N ALA A 166 -7.26 3.90 3.36
CA ALA A 166 -6.52 2.67 3.56
C ALA A 166 -5.99 2.54 5.00
N ARG A 167 -5.49 3.63 5.60
CA ARG A 167 -5.06 3.64 7.01
C ARG A 167 -6.22 3.48 8.00
N ILE A 168 -7.38 4.09 7.73
CA ILE A 168 -8.57 3.91 8.56
C ILE A 168 -9.01 2.45 8.57
N VAL A 169 -9.10 1.83 7.39
CA VAL A 169 -9.47 0.41 7.24
C VAL A 169 -8.44 -0.48 7.92
N ALA A 170 -7.15 -0.23 7.71
CA ALA A 170 -6.06 -0.95 8.35
C ALA A 170 -6.16 -0.93 9.88
N LYS A 171 -6.34 0.25 10.48
CA LYS A 171 -6.50 0.41 11.92
C LYS A 171 -7.76 -0.30 12.45
N ARG A 172 -8.89 -0.25 11.71
CA ARG A 172 -10.12 -0.97 12.08
C ARG A 172 -9.94 -2.49 12.11
N ILE A 173 -9.34 -3.04 11.07
CA ILE A 173 -9.10 -4.48 10.97
C ILE A 173 -8.09 -4.92 12.04
N ALA A 174 -7.02 -4.16 12.27
CA ALA A 174 -6.08 -4.45 13.33
C ALA A 174 -6.76 -4.45 14.72
N ILE A 175 -7.61 -3.47 15.00
CA ILE A 175 -8.39 -3.42 16.25
C ILE A 175 -9.33 -4.63 16.37
N ARG A 176 -9.97 -5.03 15.28
CA ARG A 176 -10.85 -6.22 15.25
C ARG A 176 -10.10 -7.50 15.58
N ILE A 177 -8.89 -7.67 15.07
CA ILE A 177 -8.09 -8.90 15.24
C ILE A 177 -7.35 -8.90 16.57
N HIS A 178 -6.72 -7.79 16.95
CA HIS A 178 -5.77 -7.74 18.06
C HIS A 178 -6.28 -6.99 19.30
N GLY A 179 -7.40 -6.28 19.16
CA GLY A 179 -7.96 -5.44 20.23
C GLY A 179 -7.36 -4.03 20.28
N LEU A 180 -8.18 -3.09 20.75
CA LEU A 180 -7.85 -1.65 20.77
C LEU A 180 -6.55 -1.34 21.53
N ASP A 181 -6.41 -1.90 22.74
CA ASP A 181 -5.26 -1.60 23.60
C ASP A 181 -3.94 -2.10 23.01
N ALA A 182 -3.96 -3.27 22.35
CA ALA A 182 -2.76 -3.82 21.70
C ALA A 182 -2.33 -2.95 20.52
N VAL A 183 -3.29 -2.52 19.69
CA VAL A 183 -3.03 -1.64 18.54
C VAL A 183 -2.53 -0.27 19.00
N ASN A 184 -3.12 0.33 20.03
CA ASN A 184 -2.66 1.61 20.55
C ASN A 184 -1.24 1.52 21.11
N ARG A 185 -0.90 0.45 21.85
CA ARG A 185 0.48 0.23 22.33
C ARG A 185 1.46 0.03 21.19
N TYR A 186 1.05 -0.68 20.13
CA TYR A 186 1.89 -0.85 18.95
C TYR A 186 2.18 0.49 18.27
N ILE A 187 1.15 1.32 18.04
CA ILE A 187 1.30 2.65 17.43
C ILE A 187 2.20 3.54 18.27
N ALA A 188 2.00 3.58 19.61
CA ALA A 188 2.83 4.37 20.51
C ALA A 188 4.31 3.96 20.41
N ARG A 189 4.62 2.66 20.45
CA ARG A 189 5.99 2.16 20.26
C ARG A 189 6.56 2.51 18.88
N SER A 190 5.73 2.50 17.85
CA SER A 190 6.15 2.87 16.49
C SER A 190 6.51 4.35 16.38
N ILE A 191 5.81 5.23 17.11
CA ILE A 191 6.16 6.66 17.22
C ILE A 191 7.50 6.85 17.94
N GLU A 192 7.71 6.14 19.07
CA GLU A 192 8.94 6.19 19.85
C GLU A 192 10.17 5.69 19.06
N ASN A 193 9.98 4.64 18.25
CA ASN A 193 11.03 3.99 17.45
C ASN A 193 11.07 4.47 16.00
N ALA A 194 10.41 5.57 15.66
CA ALA A 194 10.38 6.10 14.30
C ALA A 194 11.79 6.37 13.78
N VAL A 195 12.06 5.91 12.57
CA VAL A 195 13.41 5.98 11.96
C VAL A 195 13.79 7.38 11.50
N ASP A 196 12.77 8.22 11.24
CA ASP A 196 12.92 9.63 10.87
C ASP A 196 11.65 10.43 11.20
N ASP A 197 11.67 11.72 10.89
CA ASP A 197 10.54 12.61 11.17
C ASP A 197 9.32 12.33 10.29
N LEU A 198 9.52 11.81 9.07
CA LEU A 198 8.42 11.43 8.18
C LEU A 198 7.68 10.21 8.72
N ASP A 199 8.42 9.18 9.12
CA ASP A 199 7.87 7.98 9.76
C ASP A 199 7.12 8.34 11.04
N ARG A 200 7.70 9.21 11.88
CA ARG A 200 7.05 9.69 13.10
C ARG A 200 5.74 10.42 12.80
N ARG A 201 5.71 11.35 11.83
CA ARG A 201 4.49 12.06 11.43
C ARG A 201 3.42 11.10 10.92
N ASN A 202 3.80 10.11 10.14
CA ASN A 202 2.90 9.08 9.64
C ASN A 202 2.24 8.28 10.79
N TRP A 203 3.01 7.85 11.79
CA TRP A 203 2.47 7.14 12.95
C TRP A 203 1.60 8.04 13.84
N CYS A 204 1.99 9.31 14.04
CA CYS A 204 1.15 10.29 14.73
C CYS A 204 -0.17 10.53 13.99
N PHE A 205 -0.13 10.60 12.66
CA PHE A 205 -1.34 10.67 11.85
C PHE A 205 -2.24 9.45 12.08
N ILE A 206 -1.69 8.24 12.00
CA ILE A 206 -2.44 6.99 12.26
C ILE A 206 -3.02 6.96 13.67
N GLN A 207 -2.27 7.43 14.67
CA GLN A 207 -2.75 7.51 16.06
C GLN A 207 -4.02 8.34 16.17
N ASN A 208 -4.09 9.49 15.50
CA ASN A 208 -5.17 10.46 15.55
C ASN A 208 -6.37 10.11 14.64
N LEU A 209 -6.30 9.06 13.81
CA LEU A 209 -7.42 8.65 12.97
C LEU A 209 -8.60 8.17 13.82
N ASP A 210 -9.75 8.80 13.63
CA ASP A 210 -11.02 8.37 14.22
C ASP A 210 -11.64 7.26 13.36
N VAL A 211 -11.40 6.02 13.78
CA VAL A 211 -11.89 4.84 13.07
C VAL A 211 -13.35 4.50 13.38
N SER A 212 -14.01 5.22 14.30
CA SER A 212 -15.41 5.02 14.64
C SER A 212 -16.36 5.64 13.62
N LYS A 213 -15.91 6.66 12.90
CA LYS A 213 -16.69 7.38 11.91
C LYS A 213 -16.58 6.78 10.52
N PRO A 214 -17.66 6.80 9.73
CA PRO A 214 -17.56 6.49 8.32
C PRO A 214 -16.62 7.49 7.63
N TYR A 215 -15.87 7.02 6.63
CA TYR A 215 -15.05 7.85 5.77
C TYR A 215 -15.50 7.63 4.33
N ASP A 216 -15.92 8.70 3.68
CA ASP A 216 -16.39 8.67 2.30
C ASP A 216 -15.26 9.18 1.39
N VAL A 217 -14.51 8.26 0.82
CA VAL A 217 -13.35 8.58 0.00
C VAL A 217 -13.73 9.30 -1.31
N GLU A 218 -14.93 9.09 -1.83
CA GLU A 218 -15.40 9.79 -3.04
C GLU A 218 -15.62 11.27 -2.75
N VAL A 219 -16.34 11.57 -1.66
CA VAL A 219 -16.57 12.95 -1.20
C VAL A 219 -15.26 13.64 -0.86
N GLU A 220 -14.39 12.98 -0.10
CA GLU A 220 -13.09 13.52 0.30
C GLU A 220 -12.18 13.78 -0.92
N THR A 221 -12.22 12.92 -1.94
CA THR A 221 -11.48 13.12 -3.18
C THR A 221 -11.97 14.36 -3.94
N ILE A 222 -13.27 14.62 -3.96
CA ILE A 222 -13.83 15.84 -4.57
C ILE A 222 -13.41 17.09 -3.79
N LEU A 223 -13.49 17.04 -2.46
CA LEU A 223 -13.08 18.15 -1.60
C LEU A 223 -11.60 18.47 -1.78
N PHE A 224 -10.75 17.46 -1.79
CA PHE A 224 -9.31 17.59 -2.00
C PHE A 224 -8.96 18.18 -3.38
N ASP A 225 -9.63 17.72 -4.45
CA ASP A 225 -9.43 18.29 -5.80
C ASP A 225 -9.84 19.77 -5.86
N ASN A 226 -10.91 20.15 -5.16
CA ASN A 226 -11.35 21.56 -5.09
C ASN A 226 -10.37 22.41 -4.29
N GLU A 227 -9.82 21.90 -3.20
CA GLU A 227 -8.78 22.58 -2.42
C GLU A 227 -7.52 22.83 -3.27
N LEU A 228 -7.04 21.82 -4.01
CA LEU A 228 -5.90 21.98 -4.92
C LEU A 228 -6.14 22.95 -6.08
N LYS A 229 -7.39 23.17 -6.48
CA LYS A 229 -7.73 24.18 -7.50
C LYS A 229 -7.72 25.60 -6.94
N THR A 230 -8.18 25.77 -5.70
CA THR A 230 -8.26 27.06 -5.02
C THR A 230 -6.91 27.47 -4.40
N HIS A 231 -6.11 26.51 -4.00
CA HIS A 231 -4.76 26.70 -3.43
C HIS A 231 -3.74 25.86 -4.22
N PRO A 232 -3.37 26.29 -5.43
CA PRO A 232 -2.46 25.52 -6.25
C PRO A 232 -1.09 25.41 -5.59
N LEU A 233 -0.52 24.22 -5.62
CA LEU A 233 0.83 23.98 -5.13
C LEU A 233 1.84 24.80 -5.93
N PRO A 234 2.82 25.44 -5.29
CA PRO A 234 3.87 26.15 -6.00
C PRO A 234 4.69 25.16 -6.85
N PRO A 235 5.04 25.54 -8.08
CA PRO A 235 5.85 24.68 -8.94
C PRO A 235 7.24 24.46 -8.32
N LYS A 236 7.80 23.27 -8.56
CA LYS A 236 9.18 22.97 -8.19
C LYS A 236 10.13 23.96 -8.85
N PRO A 237 11.06 24.60 -8.13
CA PRO A 237 12.06 25.42 -8.76
C PRO A 237 12.78 24.61 -9.84
N LEU A 238 12.92 25.18 -11.03
CA LEU A 238 13.75 24.60 -12.08
C LEU A 238 15.14 24.39 -11.48
N ALA A 239 15.59 23.15 -11.40
CA ALA A 239 16.95 22.85 -10.96
C ALA A 239 17.88 23.70 -11.85
N THR A 240 18.54 24.69 -11.27
CA THR A 240 19.58 25.47 -11.95
C THR A 240 20.67 24.45 -12.29
N ARG A 241 20.68 23.97 -13.54
CA ARG A 241 21.81 23.22 -14.05
C ARG A 241 22.98 24.22 -13.99
N PHE A 242 23.80 24.06 -12.97
CA PHE A 242 25.12 24.69 -13.01
C PHE A 242 25.85 24.09 -14.23
N LEU A 243 26.04 24.95 -15.25
CA LEU A 243 26.91 24.72 -16.38
C LEU A 243 28.37 24.65 -15.90
#